data_df6a4c581a11aa035b1cf6e503fffd38
#
_entry.id   df6a4c581a11aa035b1cf6e503fffd38
#
_cell.length_a   1.000
_cell.length_b   1.000
_cell.length_c   1.000
_cell.angle_alpha   90.00
_cell.angle_beta   90.00
_cell.angle_gamma   90.00
#
_symmetry.space_group_name_H-M   'P 1'
#
loop_
_entity.id
_entity.type
_entity.pdbx_description
1 polymer ?
#
loop_
_entity_poly.entity_id
_entity_poly.type
_entity_poly.pdbx_seq_one_letter_code
_entity_poly.pdbx_strand_id
1 'polypeptide(L)'
;MNKKISPRVATAVCVAMLVTVACHKAPSSGDAKSAPEPKAASDAKPGDTSKAADDKESPKQPGEGVTLTPEQVEKIGLQTEVIKPIDYAEEASGYGTVIPHETIAQAVAELATAEATEKQSRSALTRTQRLSGTPGAMSADVEETNARQAAVDSAALALARQRLSATFGQTPPWSHGGNQALLQALANGSTKLVRATFPLGTLPEGTPKTLRAARIGTAATGKGWKLTSVWPAPADAGVPGRSFFAILSGGDAGEGERVIVWAPIGSAQSGALIPAQATVISENKYWCYVETKPGTFVRAEIDTGRPFENGYFVTDGVKAGDKVVVKAAAQLLAQESNSGAEAD
;
A
#
# COMPACT_ATOMS: atom_id res chain seq x y z
N MET A 1 -60.00 -10.74 33.14
CA MET A 1 -60.21 -11.52 31.91
C MET A 1 -58.86 -12.14 31.50
N ASN A 2 -58.77 -13.44 31.77
CA ASN A 2 -57.58 -14.27 31.54
C ASN A 2 -57.43 -14.65 30.07
N LYS A 3 -56.24 -14.50 29.51
CA LYS A 3 -55.90 -15.21 28.27
C LYS A 3 -54.52 -15.84 28.39
N LYS A 4 -54.53 -17.15 28.64
CA LYS A 4 -53.40 -18.07 28.57
C LYS A 4 -52.98 -18.21 27.14
N ILE A 5 -51.67 -18.15 26.88
CA ILE A 5 -51.06 -18.56 25.62
C ILE A 5 -50.00 -19.61 25.96
N SER A 6 -50.16 -20.80 25.39
CA SER A 6 -49.32 -22.01 25.54
C SER A 6 -48.01 -21.92 24.75
N PRO A 7 -46.94 -22.63 25.15
CA PRO A 7 -45.70 -22.72 24.40
C PRO A 7 -45.80 -23.81 23.30
N ARG A 8 -45.42 -23.46 22.09
CA ARG A 8 -45.19 -24.41 21.00
C ARG A 8 -43.74 -24.90 21.02
N VAL A 9 -43.62 -26.19 21.19
CA VAL A 9 -42.42 -27.00 21.04
C VAL A 9 -42.00 -27.00 19.56
N ALA A 10 -40.80 -26.57 19.26
CA ALA A 10 -40.19 -26.74 17.93
C ALA A 10 -39.11 -27.83 18.01
N THR A 11 -39.38 -28.90 17.29
CA THR A 11 -38.58 -30.09 17.13
C THR A 11 -37.36 -29.80 16.27
N ALA A 12 -36.16 -30.07 16.78
CA ALA A 12 -34.90 -30.00 16.04
C ALA A 12 -34.75 -31.30 15.22
N VAL A 13 -34.60 -31.16 13.92
CA VAL A 13 -34.20 -32.23 13.00
C VAL A 13 -32.68 -32.15 12.79
N CYS A 14 -31.96 -33.12 13.35
CA CYS A 14 -30.56 -33.36 13.03
C CYS A 14 -30.49 -34.15 11.70
N VAL A 15 -29.90 -33.53 10.68
CA VAL A 15 -29.46 -34.26 9.49
C VAL A 15 -27.97 -34.51 9.60
N ALA A 16 -27.61 -35.76 9.85
CA ALA A 16 -26.21 -36.23 9.78
C ALA A 16 -25.86 -36.53 8.31
N MET A 17 -24.92 -35.79 7.74
CA MET A 17 -24.32 -36.10 6.46
C MET A 17 -23.01 -36.88 6.69
N LEU A 18 -23.03 -38.14 6.35
CA LEU A 18 -21.84 -38.99 6.21
C LEU A 18 -21.08 -38.60 4.95
N VAL A 19 -19.85 -38.19 5.09
CA VAL A 19 -18.90 -38.04 3.99
C VAL A 19 -18.00 -39.26 3.95
N THR A 20 -18.16 -40.08 2.93
CA THR A 20 -17.31 -41.23 2.61
C THR A 20 -15.99 -40.75 2.00
N VAL A 21 -14.90 -41.05 2.65
CA VAL A 21 -13.53 -40.88 2.15
C VAL A 21 -13.23 -42.07 1.20
N ALA A 22 -13.05 -41.78 -0.08
CA ALA A 22 -12.50 -42.73 -1.05
C ALA A 22 -11.00 -42.50 -1.20
N CYS A 23 -10.21 -43.41 -0.66
CA CYS A 23 -8.79 -43.55 -0.94
C CYS A 23 -8.57 -44.03 -2.37
N HIS A 24 -7.88 -43.25 -3.20
CA HIS A 24 -7.30 -43.76 -4.45
C HIS A 24 -5.78 -43.90 -4.27
N LYS A 25 -5.36 -45.13 -4.39
CA LYS A 25 -4.01 -45.67 -4.30
C LYS A 25 -3.30 -45.46 -5.64
N ALA A 26 -2.09 -44.89 -5.56
CA ALA A 26 -1.16 -44.83 -6.68
C ALA A 26 -0.59 -46.20 -7.01
N PRO A 27 -0.25 -46.49 -8.28
CA PRO A 27 0.72 -47.53 -8.59
C PRO A 27 2.07 -46.92 -8.90
N SER A 28 3.08 -47.53 -8.28
CA SER A 28 4.50 -47.33 -8.48
C SER A 28 4.99 -48.28 -9.59
N SER A 29 6.17 -47.91 -10.10
CA SER A 29 7.22 -48.73 -10.65
C SER A 29 7.24 -49.00 -12.16
N GLY A 30 8.43 -48.82 -12.68
CA GLY A 30 8.96 -49.40 -13.89
C GLY A 30 10.13 -48.63 -14.43
N ASP A 31 11.24 -48.83 -13.83
CA ASP A 31 12.59 -49.20 -14.29
C ASP A 31 12.97 -48.98 -15.76
N ALA A 32 14.12 -48.36 -15.85
CA ALA A 32 15.33 -48.75 -16.59
C ALA A 32 15.54 -48.27 -18.03
N LYS A 33 16.56 -47.61 -18.23
CA LYS A 33 17.80 -48.06 -18.91
C LYS A 33 18.37 -47.10 -19.97
N SER A 34 19.51 -46.58 -19.58
CA SER A 34 20.78 -46.49 -20.31
C SER A 34 20.86 -45.69 -21.60
N ALA A 35 21.81 -44.76 -21.48
CA ALA A 35 22.59 -44.11 -22.53
C ALA A 35 23.12 -45.12 -23.61
N PRO A 36 23.68 -44.63 -24.72
CA PRO A 36 25.02 -44.18 -24.71
C PRO A 36 25.35 -42.94 -25.58
N GLU A 37 26.40 -42.26 -25.11
CA GLU A 37 27.29 -41.46 -25.95
C GLU A 37 27.90 -42.27 -27.05
N PRO A 38 28.36 -41.66 -28.15
CA PRO A 38 29.73 -41.91 -28.57
C PRO A 38 30.58 -40.68 -28.78
N LYS A 39 31.82 -40.87 -28.39
CA LYS A 39 33.01 -40.05 -28.55
C LYS A 39 33.53 -39.98 -30.00
N ALA A 40 34.20 -38.88 -30.22
CA ALA A 40 35.53 -38.72 -30.82
C ALA A 40 35.65 -38.47 -32.32
N ALA A 41 36.23 -37.36 -32.56
CA ALA A 41 37.52 -37.00 -33.16
C ALA A 41 37.48 -36.93 -34.69
N SER A 42 37.97 -35.92 -35.29
CA SER A 42 39.29 -35.34 -35.42
C SER A 42 39.34 -34.33 -36.57
N ASP A 43 40.16 -33.31 -36.35
CA ASP A 43 41.01 -32.61 -37.32
C ASP A 43 40.44 -32.07 -38.64
N ALA A 44 40.47 -30.74 -38.72
CA ALA A 44 41.32 -29.97 -39.64
C ALA A 44 41.03 -28.46 -39.59
N LYS A 45 42.04 -27.68 -39.37
CA LYS A 45 42.21 -26.24 -39.60
C LYS A 45 42.84 -26.07 -41.00
N PRO A 46 42.91 -24.89 -41.62
CA PRO A 46 42.48 -23.54 -41.32
C PRO A 46 41.89 -22.77 -42.52
N GLY A 47 41.37 -21.57 -42.24
CA GLY A 47 41.30 -20.50 -43.24
C GLY A 47 39.94 -19.83 -43.29
N ASP A 48 39.76 -18.78 -42.80
CA ASP A 48 39.80 -17.43 -43.30
C ASP A 48 38.88 -16.48 -42.49
N THR A 49 39.38 -15.33 -42.26
CA THR A 49 38.83 -14.16 -41.64
C THR A 49 37.53 -13.71 -42.26
N SER A 50 36.45 -13.64 -41.48
CA SER A 50 35.46 -12.61 -41.64
C SER A 50 34.89 -12.20 -40.27
N LYS A 51 35.18 -10.98 -39.95
CA LYS A 51 34.82 -10.12 -38.85
C LYS A 51 33.31 -10.08 -38.71
N ALA A 52 32.76 -10.84 -37.78
CA ALA A 52 31.39 -10.58 -37.28
C ALA A 52 31.46 -9.34 -36.41
N ALA A 53 30.93 -8.26 -36.91
CA ALA A 53 30.68 -7.03 -36.18
C ALA A 53 29.66 -7.31 -35.07
N ASP A 54 30.11 -7.04 -33.87
CA ASP A 54 29.32 -6.92 -32.66
C ASP A 54 28.34 -5.75 -32.88
N ASP A 55 27.11 -6.06 -33.22
CA ASP A 55 26.01 -5.08 -33.26
C ASP A 55 25.66 -4.68 -31.81
N LYS A 56 26.53 -3.90 -31.22
CA LYS A 56 26.13 -2.98 -30.19
C LYS A 56 25.27 -1.92 -30.86
N GLU A 57 24.00 -2.06 -30.75
CA GLU A 57 23.02 -1.01 -31.06
C GLU A 57 23.43 0.25 -30.29
N SER A 58 24.23 1.08 -30.97
CA SER A 58 24.53 2.43 -30.49
C SER A 58 23.20 3.18 -30.38
N PRO A 59 22.95 3.97 -29.32
CA PRO A 59 21.77 4.80 -29.25
C PRO A 59 21.74 5.67 -30.50
N LYS A 60 20.68 5.51 -31.32
CA LYS A 60 20.40 6.33 -32.49
C LYS A 60 20.59 7.79 -32.10
N GLN A 61 21.49 8.48 -32.78
CA GLN A 61 21.69 9.91 -32.61
C GLN A 61 20.32 10.63 -32.76
N PRO A 62 20.04 11.64 -31.92
CA PRO A 62 18.84 12.45 -32.10
C PRO A 62 18.87 13.03 -33.52
N GLY A 63 17.79 12.82 -34.28
CA GLY A 63 17.66 13.36 -35.62
C GLY A 63 17.91 14.88 -35.63
N GLU A 64 18.32 15.42 -36.78
CA GLU A 64 18.45 16.86 -36.98
C GLU A 64 17.12 17.51 -36.56
N GLY A 65 17.15 18.33 -35.48
CA GLY A 65 15.94 18.94 -34.94
C GLY A 65 15.32 19.95 -35.92
N VAL A 66 14.05 20.22 -35.71
CA VAL A 66 13.33 21.26 -36.51
C VAL A 66 13.80 22.63 -36.04
N THR A 67 14.31 23.44 -36.97
CA THR A 67 14.67 24.85 -36.71
C THR A 67 13.61 25.78 -37.29
N LEU A 68 13.04 26.63 -36.44
CA LEU A 68 12.01 27.59 -36.78
C LEU A 68 12.48 29.03 -36.55
N THR A 69 12.08 29.93 -37.43
CA THR A 69 12.25 31.37 -37.18
C THR A 69 11.25 31.88 -36.12
N PRO A 70 11.55 32.97 -35.44
CA PRO A 70 10.61 33.53 -34.44
C PRO A 70 9.21 33.80 -35.02
N GLU A 71 9.12 34.22 -36.28
CA GLU A 71 7.85 34.45 -36.99
C GLU A 71 7.06 33.14 -37.22
N GLN A 72 7.77 32.04 -37.50
CA GLN A 72 7.17 30.71 -37.64
C GLN A 72 6.68 30.17 -36.29
N VAL A 73 7.45 30.36 -35.23
CA VAL A 73 7.06 29.98 -33.85
C VAL A 73 5.78 30.69 -33.42
N GLU A 74 5.68 32.01 -33.69
CA GLU A 74 4.49 32.80 -33.41
C GLU A 74 3.29 32.36 -34.26
N LYS A 75 3.49 32.13 -35.55
CA LYS A 75 2.45 31.72 -36.48
C LYS A 75 1.78 30.41 -36.15
N ILE A 76 2.54 29.42 -35.64
CA ILE A 76 1.99 28.13 -35.21
C ILE A 76 1.52 28.15 -33.76
N GLY A 77 1.77 29.25 -33.03
CA GLY A 77 1.38 29.41 -31.63
C GLY A 77 2.12 28.44 -30.69
N LEU A 78 3.40 28.15 -30.99
CA LEU A 78 4.22 27.24 -30.19
C LEU A 78 4.50 27.85 -28.82
N GLN A 79 4.36 27.03 -27.78
CA GLN A 79 4.68 27.41 -26.40
C GLN A 79 5.58 26.37 -25.77
N THR A 80 6.58 26.84 -25.04
CA THR A 80 7.49 26.02 -24.27
C THR A 80 7.31 26.25 -22.77
N GLU A 81 7.54 25.22 -21.98
CA GLU A 81 7.55 25.28 -20.52
C GLU A 81 8.87 24.69 -19.98
N VAL A 82 9.40 25.33 -18.93
CA VAL A 82 10.60 24.82 -18.25
C VAL A 82 10.20 23.65 -17.34
N ILE A 83 10.79 22.50 -17.55
CA ILE A 83 10.51 21.28 -16.80
C ILE A 83 11.07 21.39 -15.37
N LYS A 84 10.21 21.08 -14.41
CA LYS A 84 10.56 21.11 -12.97
C LYS A 84 11.13 19.77 -12.54
N PRO A 85 12.11 19.77 -11.63
CA PRO A 85 12.53 18.54 -10.98
C PRO A 85 11.42 18.02 -10.07
N ILE A 86 11.27 16.71 -10.02
CA ILE A 86 10.31 16.02 -9.15
C ILE A 86 10.94 14.76 -8.59
N ASP A 87 10.60 14.44 -7.33
CA ASP A 87 10.92 13.16 -6.73
C ASP A 87 9.69 12.25 -6.86
N TYR A 88 9.85 11.17 -7.58
CA TYR A 88 8.83 10.16 -7.82
C TYR A 88 9.15 8.89 -7.03
N ALA A 89 8.18 8.40 -6.31
CA ALA A 89 8.22 7.06 -5.73
C ALA A 89 7.08 6.24 -6.32
N GLU A 90 7.39 5.05 -6.79
CA GLU A 90 6.36 4.09 -7.17
C GLU A 90 5.49 3.76 -5.97
N GLU A 91 4.18 3.69 -6.16
CA GLU A 91 3.23 3.44 -5.09
C GLU A 91 2.38 2.19 -5.36
N ALA A 92 2.28 1.31 -4.36
CA ALA A 92 1.26 0.28 -4.34
C ALA A 92 -0.06 0.88 -3.94
N SER A 93 -1.13 0.52 -4.64
CA SER A 93 -2.49 0.90 -4.28
C SER A 93 -3.18 -0.19 -3.46
N GLY A 94 -4.03 0.22 -2.54
CA GLY A 94 -4.84 -0.63 -1.69
C GLY A 94 -6.16 0.06 -1.32
N TYR A 95 -6.94 -0.63 -0.52
CA TYR A 95 -8.23 -0.14 -0.04
C TYR A 95 -8.14 0.23 1.43
N GLY A 96 -8.83 1.28 1.83
CA GLY A 96 -8.91 1.69 3.23
C GLY A 96 -10.34 1.93 3.68
N THR A 97 -10.52 1.86 5.00
CA THR A 97 -11.77 2.22 5.67
C THR A 97 -11.43 3.03 6.91
N VAL A 98 -12.09 4.16 7.09
CA VAL A 98 -11.99 4.96 8.32
C VAL A 98 -12.80 4.28 9.41
N ILE A 99 -12.15 3.83 10.47
CA ILE A 99 -12.80 3.12 11.58
C ILE A 99 -13.62 4.11 12.40
N PRO A 100 -14.90 3.82 12.71
CA PRO A 100 -15.71 4.65 13.59
C PRO A 100 -15.07 4.75 14.99
N HIS A 101 -15.01 5.95 15.55
CA HIS A 101 -14.43 6.18 16.88
C HIS A 101 -15.18 5.43 17.99
N GLU A 102 -16.47 5.18 17.81
CA GLU A 102 -17.31 4.42 18.75
C GLU A 102 -16.72 3.03 19.04
N THR A 103 -16.22 2.32 18.00
CA THR A 103 -15.58 1.00 18.15
C THR A 103 -14.36 1.08 19.06
N ILE A 104 -13.59 2.17 18.95
CA ILE A 104 -12.40 2.39 19.77
C ILE A 104 -12.82 2.80 21.19
N ALA A 105 -13.77 3.70 21.31
CA ALA A 105 -14.28 4.18 22.59
C ALA A 105 -14.85 3.04 23.43
N GLN A 106 -15.59 2.12 22.84
CA GLN A 106 -16.12 0.94 23.51
C GLN A 106 -15.00 0.05 24.06
N ALA A 107 -14.00 -0.28 23.24
CA ALA A 107 -12.87 -1.11 23.68
C ALA A 107 -12.04 -0.43 24.79
N VAL A 108 -11.86 0.89 24.73
CA VAL A 108 -11.19 1.69 25.77
C VAL A 108 -12.00 1.69 27.06
N ALA A 109 -13.33 1.85 26.99
CA ALA A 109 -14.20 1.82 28.17
C ALA A 109 -14.24 0.45 28.83
N GLU A 110 -14.27 -0.64 28.04
CA GLU A 110 -14.16 -2.02 28.58
C GLU A 110 -12.83 -2.22 29.32
N LEU A 111 -11.72 -1.80 28.73
CA LEU A 111 -10.42 -1.87 29.37
C LEU A 111 -10.35 -1.06 30.66
N ALA A 112 -10.81 0.19 30.63
CA ALA A 112 -10.79 1.08 31.81
C ALA A 112 -11.66 0.51 32.95
N THR A 113 -12.81 -0.06 32.62
CA THR A 113 -13.68 -0.72 33.61
C THR A 113 -13.01 -1.91 34.24
N ALA A 114 -12.39 -2.79 33.44
CA ALA A 114 -11.68 -3.95 33.92
C ALA A 114 -10.46 -3.56 34.78
N GLU A 115 -9.73 -2.52 34.43
CA GLU A 115 -8.60 -1.99 35.21
C GLU A 115 -9.06 -1.43 36.56
N ALA A 116 -10.16 -0.68 36.58
CA ALA A 116 -10.71 -0.14 37.83
C ALA A 116 -11.18 -1.24 38.79
N THR A 117 -11.87 -2.26 38.27
CA THR A 117 -12.39 -3.40 39.03
C THR A 117 -11.24 -4.24 39.60
N GLU A 118 -10.25 -4.58 38.79
CA GLU A 118 -9.06 -5.33 39.22
C GLU A 118 -8.28 -4.57 40.31
N LYS A 119 -8.09 -3.27 40.14
CA LYS A 119 -7.42 -2.44 41.12
C LYS A 119 -8.16 -2.42 42.46
N GLN A 120 -9.50 -2.39 42.42
CA GLN A 120 -10.33 -2.43 43.61
C GLN A 120 -10.19 -3.77 44.34
N SER A 121 -10.37 -4.90 43.65
CA SER A 121 -10.31 -6.25 44.25
C SER A 121 -8.91 -6.58 44.74
N ARG A 122 -7.87 -6.23 44.04
CA ARG A 122 -6.48 -6.37 44.47
C ARG A 122 -6.18 -5.57 45.72
N SER A 123 -6.71 -4.33 45.82
CA SER A 123 -6.58 -3.51 47.02
C SER A 123 -7.33 -4.10 48.21
N ALA A 124 -8.50 -4.72 47.99
CA ALA A 124 -9.27 -5.43 49.01
C ALA A 124 -8.49 -6.66 49.52
N LEU A 125 -7.98 -7.50 48.62
CA LEU A 125 -7.16 -8.66 48.93
C LEU A 125 -5.92 -8.26 49.73
N THR A 126 -5.17 -7.24 49.30
CA THR A 126 -3.97 -6.78 50.00
C THR A 126 -4.29 -6.32 51.44
N ARG A 127 -5.43 -5.64 51.64
CA ARG A 127 -5.89 -5.20 52.96
C ARG A 127 -6.23 -6.39 53.84
N THR A 128 -6.96 -7.38 53.30
CA THR A 128 -7.30 -8.62 54.00
C THR A 128 -6.06 -9.38 54.44
N GLN A 129 -5.10 -9.56 53.54
CA GLN A 129 -3.82 -10.24 53.84
C GLN A 129 -2.99 -9.57 54.95
N ARG A 130 -3.04 -8.22 55.01
CA ARG A 130 -2.37 -7.50 56.12
C ARG A 130 -3.04 -7.74 57.46
N LEU A 131 -4.38 -7.90 57.47
CA LEU A 131 -5.16 -8.11 58.68
C LEU A 131 -5.16 -9.58 59.16
N SER A 132 -5.03 -10.55 58.24
CA SER A 132 -4.99 -11.98 58.54
C SER A 132 -3.81 -12.38 59.43
N GLY A 133 -2.72 -11.56 59.44
CA GLY A 133 -1.59 -11.72 60.37
C GLY A 133 -1.89 -11.34 61.80
N THR A 134 -3.08 -10.79 62.12
CA THR A 134 -3.51 -10.40 63.47
C THR A 134 -4.54 -11.39 63.99
N PRO A 135 -4.29 -12.13 65.09
CA PRO A 135 -5.23 -13.13 65.61
C PRO A 135 -6.62 -12.52 65.88
N GLY A 136 -7.68 -13.12 65.28
CA GLY A 136 -9.07 -12.70 65.46
C GLY A 136 -9.51 -11.51 64.65
N ALA A 137 -8.63 -10.91 63.83
CA ALA A 137 -8.99 -9.72 63.03
C ALA A 137 -9.81 -10.03 61.77
N MET A 138 -9.73 -11.24 61.21
CA MET A 138 -10.40 -11.63 59.97
C MET A 138 -10.68 -13.13 59.93
N SER A 139 -11.78 -13.55 59.28
CA SER A 139 -12.04 -14.97 59.04
C SER A 139 -11.36 -15.43 57.72
N ALA A 140 -10.98 -16.70 57.68
CA ALA A 140 -10.39 -17.31 56.47
C ALA A 140 -11.31 -17.23 55.25
N ASP A 141 -12.63 -17.31 55.45
CA ASP A 141 -13.63 -17.21 54.36
C ASP A 141 -13.61 -15.85 53.64
N VAL A 142 -13.36 -14.77 54.40
CA VAL A 142 -13.25 -13.43 53.82
C VAL A 142 -12.00 -13.30 52.99
N GLU A 143 -10.88 -13.85 53.44
CA GLU A 143 -9.63 -13.87 52.68
C GLU A 143 -9.78 -14.68 51.38
N GLU A 144 -10.36 -15.89 51.49
CA GLU A 144 -10.61 -16.73 50.31
C GLU A 144 -11.56 -16.07 49.32
N THR A 145 -12.60 -15.39 49.78
CA THR A 145 -13.56 -14.68 48.94
C THR A 145 -12.89 -13.53 48.21
N ASN A 146 -12.06 -12.72 48.87
CA ASN A 146 -11.32 -11.61 48.25
C ASN A 146 -10.25 -12.13 47.27
N ALA A 147 -9.60 -13.24 47.58
CA ALA A 147 -8.62 -13.89 46.70
C ALA A 147 -9.31 -14.38 45.41
N ARG A 148 -10.45 -15.02 45.53
CA ARG A 148 -11.25 -15.50 44.39
C ARG A 148 -11.72 -14.34 43.52
N GLN A 149 -12.24 -13.25 44.12
CA GLN A 149 -12.66 -12.06 43.38
C GLN A 149 -11.50 -11.40 42.63
N ALA A 150 -10.35 -11.24 43.30
CA ALA A 150 -9.17 -10.68 42.68
C ALA A 150 -8.67 -11.52 41.48
N ALA A 151 -8.77 -12.86 41.57
CA ALA A 151 -8.43 -13.75 40.47
C ALA A 151 -9.38 -13.60 39.28
N VAL A 152 -10.71 -13.51 39.56
CA VAL A 152 -11.73 -13.28 38.51
C VAL A 152 -11.50 -11.93 37.79
N ASP A 153 -11.29 -10.86 38.53
CA ASP A 153 -11.11 -9.51 37.96
C ASP A 153 -9.78 -9.40 37.22
N SER A 154 -8.72 -10.08 37.69
CA SER A 154 -7.45 -10.19 36.98
C SER A 154 -7.62 -10.91 35.62
N ALA A 155 -8.40 -12.00 35.60
CA ALA A 155 -8.72 -12.70 34.34
C ALA A 155 -9.57 -11.84 33.40
N ALA A 156 -10.53 -11.06 33.90
CA ALA A 156 -11.33 -10.13 33.14
C ALA A 156 -10.47 -9.02 32.50
N LEU A 157 -9.52 -8.48 33.25
CA LEU A 157 -8.56 -7.49 32.74
C LEU A 157 -7.68 -8.08 31.63
N ALA A 158 -7.17 -9.30 31.84
CA ALA A 158 -6.38 -9.99 30.82
C ALA A 158 -7.18 -10.18 29.52
N LEU A 159 -8.46 -10.57 29.64
CA LEU A 159 -9.36 -10.73 28.51
C LEU A 159 -9.60 -9.39 27.79
N ALA A 160 -9.85 -8.30 28.51
CA ALA A 160 -10.06 -6.97 27.92
C ALA A 160 -8.80 -6.51 27.13
N ARG A 161 -7.60 -6.73 27.69
CA ARG A 161 -6.33 -6.45 26.99
C ARG A 161 -6.15 -7.31 25.74
N GLN A 162 -6.49 -8.59 25.82
CA GLN A 162 -6.41 -9.49 24.68
C GLN A 162 -7.38 -9.09 23.57
N ARG A 163 -8.61 -8.69 23.89
CA ARG A 163 -9.59 -8.17 22.93
C ARG A 163 -9.09 -6.91 22.24
N LEU A 164 -8.52 -5.98 23.00
CA LEU A 164 -7.96 -4.74 22.44
C LEU A 164 -6.83 -5.07 21.43
N SER A 165 -5.92 -5.97 21.78
CA SER A 165 -4.83 -6.38 20.89
C SER A 165 -5.31 -7.19 19.68
N ALA A 166 -6.33 -8.01 19.84
CA ALA A 166 -6.95 -8.75 18.74
C ALA A 166 -7.65 -7.82 17.74
N THR A 167 -8.26 -6.75 18.23
CA THR A 167 -8.98 -5.77 17.38
C THR A 167 -8.04 -4.79 16.70
N PHE A 168 -7.05 -4.23 17.43
CA PHE A 168 -6.21 -3.13 16.94
C PHE A 168 -4.76 -3.55 16.66
N GLY A 169 -4.46 -4.86 16.66
CA GLY A 169 -3.13 -5.38 16.38
C GLY A 169 -2.24 -5.49 17.63
N GLN A 170 -1.09 -6.14 17.45
CA GLN A 170 -0.16 -6.46 18.55
C GLN A 170 0.72 -5.29 18.99
N THR A 171 0.99 -4.36 18.06
CA THR A 171 1.99 -3.29 18.25
C THR A 171 1.42 -1.89 17.97
N PRO A 172 0.26 -1.53 18.55
CA PRO A 172 -0.25 -0.17 18.38
C PRO A 172 0.63 0.84 19.12
N PRO A 173 0.62 2.12 18.73
CA PRO A 173 1.45 3.16 19.34
C PRO A 173 1.24 3.39 20.85
N TRP A 174 0.12 2.94 21.39
CA TRP A 174 -0.23 3.01 22.82
C TRP A 174 0.09 1.74 23.60
N SER A 175 0.66 0.71 22.98
CA SER A 175 1.06 -0.50 23.68
C SER A 175 2.20 -0.22 24.68
N HIS A 176 2.29 -1.04 25.73
CA HIS A 176 3.36 -0.99 26.74
C HIS A 176 3.52 0.39 27.42
N GLY A 177 2.43 1.10 27.66
CA GLY A 177 2.48 2.43 28.31
C GLY A 177 2.86 3.57 27.35
N GLY A 178 2.83 3.33 26.03
CA GLY A 178 3.08 4.33 25.01
C GLY A 178 2.03 5.45 24.97
N ASN A 179 1.78 6.02 23.83
CA ASN A 179 0.98 7.23 23.65
C ASN A 179 -0.51 7.08 24.04
N GLN A 180 -0.83 7.17 25.34
CA GLN A 180 -2.21 7.10 25.84
C GLN A 180 -3.07 8.27 25.37
N ALA A 181 -2.44 9.44 25.16
CA ALA A 181 -3.15 10.61 24.62
C ALA A 181 -3.69 10.36 23.20
N LEU A 182 -2.94 9.63 22.38
CA LEU A 182 -3.38 9.20 21.05
C LEU A 182 -4.58 8.25 21.14
N LEU A 183 -4.56 7.28 22.07
CA LEU A 183 -5.70 6.37 22.27
C LEU A 183 -6.97 7.14 22.67
N GLN A 184 -6.86 8.13 23.57
CA GLN A 184 -7.97 8.99 23.94
C GLN A 184 -8.44 9.87 22.76
N ALA A 185 -7.52 10.39 21.95
CA ALA A 185 -7.84 11.17 20.76
C ALA A 185 -8.57 10.35 19.69
N LEU A 186 -8.24 9.07 19.57
CA LEU A 186 -8.95 8.12 18.71
C LEU A 186 -10.35 7.80 19.26
N ALA A 187 -10.44 7.57 20.56
CA ALA A 187 -11.71 7.24 21.23
C ALA A 187 -12.73 8.40 21.22
N ASN A 188 -12.26 9.65 21.22
CA ASN A 188 -13.14 10.82 21.15
C ASN A 188 -13.35 11.38 19.73
N GLY A 189 -12.78 10.71 18.70
CA GLY A 189 -12.93 11.08 17.29
C GLY A 189 -12.13 12.30 16.82
N SER A 190 -11.29 12.92 17.68
CA SER A 190 -10.44 14.05 17.28
C SER A 190 -9.31 13.63 16.34
N THR A 191 -8.94 12.38 16.37
CA THR A 191 -7.99 11.72 15.45
C THR A 191 -8.68 10.47 14.88
N LYS A 192 -8.43 10.14 13.63
CA LYS A 192 -9.10 9.02 12.97
C LYS A 192 -8.14 7.87 12.74
N LEU A 193 -8.66 6.66 12.86
CA LEU A 193 -7.96 5.42 12.56
C LEU A 193 -8.40 4.93 11.18
N VAL A 194 -7.44 4.67 10.31
CA VAL A 194 -7.69 4.09 8.99
C VAL A 194 -7.15 2.68 8.96
N ARG A 195 -7.97 1.73 8.56
CA ARG A 195 -7.53 0.39 8.20
C ARG A 195 -7.25 0.36 6.71
N ALA A 196 -6.02 0.06 6.33
CA ALA A 196 -5.55 -0.05 4.96
C ALA A 196 -5.23 -1.51 4.64
N THR A 197 -5.77 -2.05 3.55
CA THR A 197 -5.51 -3.42 3.08
C THR A 197 -4.97 -3.38 1.66
N PHE A 198 -3.81 -3.98 1.48
CA PHE A 198 -3.14 -4.10 0.19
C PHE A 198 -3.24 -5.54 -0.32
N PRO A 199 -3.62 -5.75 -1.58
CA PRO A 199 -3.67 -7.08 -2.18
C PRO A 199 -2.33 -7.82 -2.03
N LEU A 200 -2.38 -9.14 -2.02
CA LEU A 200 -1.16 -9.97 -1.94
C LEU A 200 -0.24 -9.69 -3.12
N GLY A 201 1.06 -9.59 -2.86
CA GLY A 201 2.08 -9.34 -3.88
C GLY A 201 2.26 -7.89 -4.30
N THR A 202 1.43 -6.94 -3.83
CA THR A 202 1.56 -5.52 -4.21
C THR A 202 2.56 -4.74 -3.35
N LEU A 203 2.80 -5.19 -2.11
CA LEU A 203 3.76 -4.56 -1.21
C LEU A 203 4.97 -5.46 -0.96
N PRO A 204 6.19 -4.90 -0.91
CA PRO A 204 7.36 -5.61 -0.41
C PRO A 204 7.17 -6.04 1.05
N GLU A 205 8.05 -6.91 1.54
CA GLU A 205 8.02 -7.32 2.95
C GLU A 205 8.25 -6.12 3.88
N GLY A 206 7.61 -6.17 5.05
CA GLY A 206 7.72 -5.14 6.08
C GLY A 206 6.47 -4.29 6.24
N THR A 207 6.54 -3.29 7.11
CA THR A 207 5.48 -2.31 7.38
C THR A 207 5.85 -0.98 6.73
N PRO A 208 4.99 -0.41 5.88
CA PRO A 208 5.23 0.91 5.31
C PRO A 208 5.39 1.97 6.41
N LYS A 209 6.30 2.91 6.25
CA LYS A 209 6.51 3.99 7.25
C LYS A 209 5.38 5.02 7.21
N THR A 210 4.88 5.31 6.04
CA THR A 210 3.81 6.28 5.80
C THR A 210 2.89 5.75 4.71
N LEU A 211 1.63 6.16 4.75
CA LEU A 211 0.65 5.90 3.70
C LEU A 211 0.05 7.23 3.26
N ARG A 212 -0.51 7.23 2.08
CA ARG A 212 -1.35 8.31 1.56
C ARG A 212 -2.75 7.77 1.31
N ALA A 213 -3.78 8.54 1.59
CA ALA A 213 -5.16 8.15 1.31
C ALA A 213 -5.92 9.26 0.62
N ALA A 214 -6.93 8.90 -0.17
CA ALA A 214 -7.87 9.85 -0.74
C ALA A 214 -9.23 9.19 -0.97
N ARG A 215 -10.25 10.01 -1.19
CA ARG A 215 -11.57 9.52 -1.55
C ARG A 215 -11.55 8.75 -2.86
N ILE A 216 -12.40 7.73 -2.95
CA ILE A 216 -12.60 6.98 -4.19
C ILE A 216 -13.10 7.95 -5.28
N GLY A 217 -12.49 7.86 -6.46
CA GLY A 217 -12.79 8.76 -7.58
C GLY A 217 -11.96 10.06 -7.60
N THR A 218 -11.18 10.34 -6.57
CA THR A 218 -10.16 11.38 -6.63
C THR A 218 -8.96 10.84 -7.40
N ALA A 219 -8.48 11.58 -8.38
CA ALA A 219 -7.30 11.16 -9.14
C ALA A 219 -6.10 10.92 -8.21
N ALA A 220 -5.24 9.98 -8.55
CA ALA A 220 -4.04 9.62 -7.77
C ALA A 220 -3.00 10.78 -7.66
N THR A 221 -3.38 11.97 -8.07
CA THR A 221 -2.57 13.17 -8.25
C THR A 221 -2.22 13.84 -6.93
N GLY A 222 -1.27 13.29 -6.18
CA GLY A 222 -0.58 14.01 -5.10
C GLY A 222 -1.42 14.62 -3.96
N LYS A 223 -2.69 14.91 -4.17
CA LYS A 223 -3.64 15.51 -3.23
C LYS A 223 -4.36 14.41 -2.46
N GLY A 224 -3.88 14.11 -1.28
CA GLY A 224 -4.51 13.15 -0.38
C GLY A 224 -4.11 13.42 1.05
N TRP A 225 -4.74 12.71 1.96
CA TRP A 225 -4.39 12.76 3.38
C TRP A 225 -3.13 11.94 3.64
N LYS A 226 -2.20 12.49 4.35
CA LYS A 226 -1.04 11.77 4.85
C LYS A 226 -1.43 10.95 6.07
N LEU A 227 -1.17 9.65 6.03
CA LEU A 227 -1.34 8.74 7.15
C LEU A 227 0.02 8.44 7.78
N THR A 228 0.06 8.47 9.10
CA THR A 228 1.28 8.27 9.89
C THR A 228 1.11 7.15 10.90
N SER A 229 2.17 6.80 11.61
CA SER A 229 2.13 5.76 12.66
C SER A 229 1.48 4.46 12.16
N VAL A 230 2.09 3.86 11.15
CA VAL A 230 1.58 2.63 10.53
C VAL A 230 2.01 1.40 11.31
N TRP A 231 1.07 0.48 11.60
CA TRP A 231 1.38 -0.82 12.23
C TRP A 231 0.51 -1.94 11.66
N PRO A 232 0.92 -3.21 11.80
CA PRO A 232 0.16 -4.35 11.30
C PRO A 232 -1.24 -4.43 11.93
N ALA A 233 -2.25 -4.63 11.11
CA ALA A 233 -3.62 -4.91 11.50
C ALA A 233 -3.96 -6.40 11.32
N PRO A 234 -4.95 -6.93 12.04
CA PRO A 234 -5.52 -8.23 11.74
C PRO A 234 -6.02 -8.30 10.29
N ALA A 235 -6.03 -9.50 9.71
CA ALA A 235 -6.50 -9.69 8.34
C ALA A 235 -7.91 -9.14 8.14
N ASP A 236 -8.17 -8.56 6.98
CA ASP A 236 -9.51 -8.14 6.60
C ASP A 236 -10.29 -9.34 6.07
N ALA A 237 -11.49 -9.55 6.61
CA ALA A 237 -12.34 -10.65 6.17
C ALA A 237 -12.91 -10.43 4.75
N GLY A 238 -13.04 -9.17 4.32
CA GLY A 238 -13.61 -8.81 3.04
C GLY A 238 -12.61 -8.63 1.90
N VAL A 239 -11.32 -8.43 2.23
CA VAL A 239 -10.28 -8.16 1.22
C VAL A 239 -9.05 -9.02 1.54
N PRO A 240 -8.76 -10.06 0.73
CA PRO A 240 -7.54 -10.85 0.90
C PRO A 240 -6.31 -9.97 0.68
N GLY A 241 -5.42 -9.93 1.68
CA GLY A 241 -4.23 -9.09 1.60
C GLY A 241 -3.54 -8.86 2.93
N ARG A 242 -2.59 -7.92 2.91
CA ARG A 242 -1.90 -7.45 4.12
C ARG A 242 -2.57 -6.19 4.62
N SER A 243 -3.02 -6.25 5.87
CA SER A 243 -3.72 -5.13 6.50
C SER A 243 -2.82 -4.37 7.46
N PHE A 244 -3.00 -3.07 7.50
CA PHE A 244 -2.31 -2.14 8.39
C PHE A 244 -3.30 -1.16 8.98
N PHE A 245 -3.02 -0.71 10.19
CA PHE A 245 -3.64 0.49 10.74
C PHE A 245 -2.72 1.69 10.54
N ALA A 246 -3.31 2.85 10.35
CA ALA A 246 -2.58 4.11 10.24
C ALA A 246 -3.41 5.26 10.82
N ILE A 247 -2.74 6.28 11.30
CA ILE A 247 -3.35 7.46 11.91
C ILE A 247 -3.56 8.54 10.85
N LEU A 248 -4.78 9.02 10.76
CA LEU A 248 -5.15 10.22 10.04
C LEU A 248 -5.34 11.37 11.03
N SER A 249 -4.37 12.28 11.06
CA SER A 249 -4.42 13.50 11.87
C SER A 249 -4.94 14.64 11.01
N GLY A 250 -6.15 15.10 11.29
CA GLY A 250 -6.81 16.12 10.47
C GLY A 250 -7.48 15.53 9.22
N GLY A 251 -8.03 16.41 8.38
CA GLY A 251 -8.78 16.01 7.18
C GLY A 251 -10.28 15.81 7.44
N ASP A 252 -11.02 15.80 6.34
CA ASP A 252 -12.49 15.77 6.31
C ASP A 252 -13.06 14.38 5.99
N ALA A 253 -12.23 13.31 6.07
CA ALA A 253 -12.70 11.94 5.85
C ALA A 253 -13.78 11.58 6.88
N GLY A 254 -14.90 11.03 6.41
CA GLY A 254 -16.01 10.58 7.24
C GLY A 254 -15.69 9.25 7.95
N GLU A 255 -16.32 9.00 9.09
CA GLU A 255 -16.26 7.69 9.74
C GLU A 255 -17.01 6.65 8.91
N GLY A 256 -16.46 5.45 8.80
CA GLY A 256 -16.97 4.42 7.91
C GLY A 256 -16.69 4.68 6.42
N GLU A 257 -16.10 5.83 6.08
CA GLU A 257 -15.77 6.17 4.69
C GLU A 257 -14.74 5.19 4.11
N ARG A 258 -15.00 4.75 2.88
CA ARG A 258 -14.05 3.96 2.11
C ARG A 258 -13.14 4.87 1.31
N VAL A 259 -11.86 4.60 1.35
CA VAL A 259 -10.80 5.39 0.72
C VAL A 259 -9.88 4.50 -0.10
N ILE A 260 -9.21 5.07 -1.08
CA ILE A 260 -8.05 4.43 -1.69
C ILE A 260 -6.82 4.83 -0.90
N VAL A 261 -5.92 3.87 -0.67
CA VAL A 261 -4.66 4.10 0.04
C VAL A 261 -3.49 3.74 -0.87
N TRP A 262 -2.38 4.47 -0.70
CA TRP A 262 -1.13 4.22 -1.41
C TRP A 262 0.02 4.11 -0.43
N ALA A 263 0.88 3.15 -0.70
CA ALA A 263 2.13 2.94 0.02
C ALA A 263 3.31 3.11 -0.94
N PRO A 264 4.34 3.89 -0.61
CA PRO A 264 5.53 4.00 -1.46
C PRO A 264 6.27 2.66 -1.52
N ILE A 265 6.69 2.26 -2.74
CA ILE A 265 7.50 1.10 -3.01
C ILE A 265 8.91 1.58 -3.38
N GLY A 266 9.92 1.10 -2.65
CA GLY A 266 11.31 1.48 -2.92
C GLY A 266 11.66 2.90 -2.48
N SER A 267 12.74 3.43 -3.06
CA SER A 267 13.23 4.79 -2.81
C SER A 267 12.70 5.77 -3.86
N ALA A 268 12.48 7.01 -3.45
CA ALA A 268 12.19 8.08 -4.39
C ALA A 268 13.34 8.25 -5.38
N GLN A 269 13.00 8.46 -6.65
CA GLN A 269 13.92 8.76 -7.74
C GLN A 269 13.67 10.20 -8.19
N SER A 270 14.75 10.98 -8.31
CA SER A 270 14.66 12.33 -8.87
C SER A 270 14.67 12.27 -10.38
N GLY A 271 13.79 13.02 -11.01
CA GLY A 271 13.63 13.08 -12.46
C GLY A 271 12.86 14.31 -12.91
N ALA A 272 12.26 14.23 -14.08
CA ALA A 272 11.52 15.30 -14.71
C ALA A 272 10.05 14.91 -14.92
N LEU A 273 9.13 15.86 -14.76
CA LEU A 273 7.71 15.68 -15.05
C LEU A 273 7.39 16.28 -16.41
N ILE A 274 7.10 15.45 -17.38
CA ILE A 274 6.68 15.87 -18.72
C ILE A 274 5.16 16.00 -18.75
N PRO A 275 4.58 17.17 -19.01
CA PRO A 275 3.14 17.32 -19.13
C PRO A 275 2.57 16.45 -20.26
N ALA A 276 1.42 15.80 -20.05
CA ALA A 276 0.80 14.95 -21.06
C ALA A 276 0.52 15.69 -22.39
N GLN A 277 0.22 16.97 -22.32
CA GLN A 277 0.01 17.82 -23.51
C GLN A 277 1.28 18.07 -24.35
N ALA A 278 2.48 17.83 -23.79
CA ALA A 278 3.75 17.94 -24.50
C ALA A 278 4.08 16.68 -25.30
N THR A 279 3.29 15.61 -25.13
CA THR A 279 3.56 14.29 -25.69
C THR A 279 2.95 14.16 -27.09
N VAL A 280 3.73 13.66 -28.04
CA VAL A 280 3.30 13.27 -29.38
C VAL A 280 3.62 11.79 -29.61
N ILE A 281 2.80 11.14 -30.44
CA ILE A 281 2.99 9.72 -30.80
C ILE A 281 3.47 9.65 -32.24
N SER A 282 4.60 8.98 -32.44
CA SER A 282 5.15 8.66 -33.75
C SER A 282 5.82 7.32 -33.71
N GLU A 283 5.69 6.51 -34.77
CA GLU A 283 6.31 5.19 -34.88
C GLU A 283 6.03 4.26 -33.68
N ASN A 284 4.81 4.32 -33.14
CA ASN A 284 4.37 3.58 -31.97
C ASN A 284 5.15 3.89 -30.67
N LYS A 285 5.81 5.05 -30.60
CA LYS A 285 6.55 5.57 -29.46
C LYS A 285 6.04 6.93 -29.05
N TYR A 286 6.34 7.29 -27.80
CA TYR A 286 5.99 8.59 -27.25
C TYR A 286 7.21 9.51 -27.27
N TRP A 287 6.99 10.73 -27.72
CA TRP A 287 8.03 11.73 -27.92
C TRP A 287 7.61 13.08 -27.34
N CYS A 288 8.58 13.89 -26.98
CA CYS A 288 8.39 15.31 -26.74
C CYS A 288 9.48 16.10 -27.47
N TYR A 289 9.27 17.39 -27.68
CA TYR A 289 10.24 18.29 -28.30
C TYR A 289 10.91 19.15 -27.24
N VAL A 290 12.23 19.14 -27.21
CA VAL A 290 13.09 19.92 -26.32
C VAL A 290 13.73 21.06 -27.11
N GLU A 291 13.62 22.29 -26.65
CA GLU A 291 14.30 23.44 -27.21
C GLU A 291 15.76 23.41 -26.76
N THR A 292 16.67 22.98 -27.64
CA THR A 292 18.13 22.86 -27.35
C THR A 292 18.86 24.19 -27.58
N LYS A 293 18.40 24.97 -28.57
CA LYS A 293 18.84 26.35 -28.86
C LYS A 293 17.60 27.17 -29.19
N PRO A 294 17.64 28.50 -29.05
CA PRO A 294 16.50 29.34 -29.43
C PRO A 294 16.00 29.01 -30.84
N GLY A 295 14.76 28.54 -30.92
CA GLY A 295 14.12 28.16 -32.20
C GLY A 295 14.50 26.79 -32.76
N THR A 296 15.36 26.00 -32.07
CA THR A 296 15.73 24.64 -32.50
C THR A 296 15.14 23.62 -31.56
N PHE A 297 14.28 22.75 -32.07
CA PHE A 297 13.53 21.76 -31.33
C PHE A 297 13.96 20.35 -31.72
N VAL A 298 14.41 19.57 -30.77
CA VAL A 298 14.89 18.18 -30.96
C VAL A 298 13.91 17.22 -30.30
N ARG A 299 13.56 16.18 -31.02
CA ARG A 299 12.67 15.12 -30.54
C ARG A 299 13.41 14.24 -29.53
N ALA A 300 12.82 14.08 -28.34
CA ALA A 300 13.29 13.18 -27.29
C ALA A 300 12.24 12.09 -27.03
N GLU A 301 12.66 10.83 -26.99
CA GLU A 301 11.80 9.71 -26.61
C GLU A 301 11.51 9.77 -25.11
N ILE A 302 10.27 9.51 -24.70
CA ILE A 302 9.85 9.50 -23.32
C ILE A 302 9.22 8.16 -22.94
N ASP A 303 9.57 7.68 -21.74
CA ASP A 303 8.90 6.53 -21.13
C ASP A 303 7.59 6.99 -20.47
N THR A 304 6.46 6.46 -20.93
CA THR A 304 5.13 6.76 -20.37
C THR A 304 4.67 5.72 -19.34
N GLY A 305 5.52 4.77 -18.97
CA GLY A 305 5.21 3.71 -18.00
C GLY A 305 5.01 4.22 -16.57
N ARG A 306 5.39 5.47 -16.27
CA ARG A 306 5.28 6.10 -14.96
C ARG A 306 4.38 7.34 -15.00
N PRO A 307 3.06 7.18 -15.09
CA PRO A 307 2.15 8.31 -15.07
C PRO A 307 2.16 8.98 -13.68
N PHE A 308 2.24 10.30 -13.67
CA PHE A 308 2.21 11.09 -12.44
C PHE A 308 1.50 12.43 -12.69
N GLU A 309 0.56 12.79 -11.83
CA GLU A 309 -0.29 13.98 -12.00
C GLU A 309 -0.89 14.04 -13.42
N ASN A 310 -0.67 15.14 -14.12
CA ASN A 310 -1.15 15.34 -15.48
C ASN A 310 -0.04 15.10 -16.52
N GLY A 311 0.87 14.16 -16.26
CA GLY A 311 2.02 13.91 -17.12
C GLY A 311 2.69 12.57 -16.86
N TYR A 312 3.95 12.49 -17.22
CA TYR A 312 4.78 11.29 -17.09
C TYR A 312 6.09 11.64 -16.41
N PHE A 313 6.47 10.82 -15.43
CA PHE A 313 7.76 10.91 -14.79
C PHE A 313 8.81 10.22 -15.65
N VAL A 314 9.90 10.94 -15.94
CA VAL A 314 11.03 10.42 -16.74
C VAL A 314 12.36 10.67 -16.03
N THR A 315 13.29 9.73 -16.21
CA THR A 315 14.67 9.83 -15.71
C THR A 315 15.67 10.09 -16.82
N ASP A 316 15.29 9.78 -18.06
CA ASP A 316 16.12 9.84 -19.25
C ASP A 316 15.46 10.65 -20.35
N GLY A 317 16.26 11.09 -21.32
CA GLY A 317 15.80 11.85 -22.49
C GLY A 317 15.58 13.34 -22.24
N VAL A 318 14.92 13.71 -21.12
CA VAL A 318 14.64 15.11 -20.74
C VAL A 318 15.06 15.34 -19.30
N LYS A 319 15.70 16.46 -19.03
CA LYS A 319 16.20 16.84 -17.71
C LYS A 319 15.41 17.99 -17.11
N ALA A 320 15.42 18.09 -15.80
CA ALA A 320 14.93 19.27 -15.12
C ALA A 320 15.72 20.51 -15.57
N GLY A 321 14.98 21.57 -15.90
CA GLY A 321 15.53 22.80 -16.47
C GLY A 321 15.43 22.88 -18.00
N ASP A 322 15.19 21.79 -18.70
CA ASP A 322 14.96 21.80 -20.14
C ASP A 322 13.65 22.51 -20.45
N LYS A 323 13.60 23.16 -21.61
CA LYS A 323 12.39 23.75 -22.16
C LYS A 323 11.71 22.76 -23.10
N VAL A 324 10.51 22.33 -22.75
CA VAL A 324 9.73 21.38 -23.53
C VAL A 324 8.55 22.06 -24.17
N VAL A 325 8.24 21.71 -25.41
CA VAL A 325 7.09 22.24 -26.16
C VAL A 325 5.81 21.64 -25.59
N VAL A 326 4.95 22.50 -25.03
CA VAL A 326 3.65 22.10 -24.43
C VAL A 326 2.46 22.42 -25.34
N LYS A 327 2.66 23.21 -26.38
CA LYS A 327 1.63 23.52 -27.35
C LYS A 327 2.22 23.49 -28.76
N ALA A 328 1.45 23.01 -29.75
CA ALA A 328 1.84 22.84 -31.15
C ALA A 328 2.93 21.74 -31.38
N ALA A 329 3.14 20.81 -30.47
CA ALA A 329 4.10 19.71 -30.64
C ALA A 329 3.76 18.81 -31.86
N ALA A 330 2.47 18.57 -32.14
CA ALA A 330 2.04 17.80 -33.29
C ALA A 330 2.34 18.53 -34.66
N GLN A 331 2.36 19.87 -34.66
CA GLN A 331 2.75 20.63 -35.84
C GLN A 331 4.25 20.53 -36.12
N LEU A 332 5.08 20.49 -35.07
CA LEU A 332 6.52 20.21 -35.22
C LEU A 332 6.76 18.83 -35.81
N LEU A 333 6.01 17.82 -35.35
CA LEU A 333 6.09 16.47 -35.91
C LEU A 333 5.72 16.43 -37.40
N ALA A 334 4.68 17.15 -37.81
CA ALA A 334 4.29 17.25 -39.21
C ALA A 334 5.34 17.94 -40.05
N GLN A 335 6.00 18.98 -39.54
CA GLN A 335 7.08 19.67 -40.26
C GLN A 335 8.33 18.79 -40.37
N GLU A 336 8.72 18.09 -39.33
CA GLU A 336 9.83 17.13 -39.34
C GLU A 336 9.60 16.03 -40.38
N SER A 337 8.38 15.49 -40.44
CA SER A 337 8.01 14.46 -41.41
C SER A 337 8.05 14.97 -42.86
N ASN A 338 7.67 16.22 -43.10
CA ASN A 338 7.69 16.81 -44.44
C ASN A 338 9.12 17.17 -44.88
N SER A 339 9.98 17.65 -43.97
CA SER A 339 11.38 17.95 -44.32
C SER A 339 12.22 16.69 -44.59
N GLY A 340 11.86 15.56 -44.01
CA GLY A 340 12.46 14.26 -44.31
C GLY A 340 12.06 13.70 -45.69
N ALA A 341 10.88 14.05 -46.20
CA ALA A 341 10.37 13.59 -47.50
C ALA A 341 10.92 14.39 -48.70
N GLU A 342 11.50 15.59 -48.48
CA GLU A 342 12.15 16.39 -49.53
C GLU A 342 13.66 16.07 -49.69
N ALA A 343 14.22 15.22 -48.81
CA ALA A 343 15.65 14.88 -48.81
C ALA A 343 15.98 13.51 -49.46
N ASP A 344 14.98 12.74 -49.90
CA ASP A 344 15.06 11.51 -50.69
C ASP A 344 14.70 11.79 -52.14
#